data_c9dfb004672785e7e818a22592142140
#
_entry.id   c9dfb004672785e7e818a22592142140
#
_cell.length_a   1.000
_cell.length_b   1.000
_cell.length_c   1.000
_cell.angle_alpha   90.00
_cell.angle_beta   90.00
_cell.angle_gamma   90.00
#
_symmetry.space_group_name_H-M   'P 1'
#
loop_
_entity.id
_entity.type
_entity.pdbx_description
1 polymer ?
#
loop_
_entity_poly.entity_id
_entity_poly.type
_entity_poly.pdbx_seq_one_letter_code
_entity_poly.pdbx_strand_id
1 'polypeptide(L)'
;MKQRSVPRSKAFRIGVTGHRPNRLPQEHYERVRRQLSRTMATIVRANPGRHYTLLTGLAEGADRLAAFVALGHQWSLHAVLAFHRTRFEEDFSDDYSIGEFRALLEASSEVEEPDRTWHEGKEAEEGYAAVGTQLLRSCNILVAIWDGEPSRGKGGSVEIIQQARANGIPVVWIHASKTQSPRQLPAEKPLRSPRATVASRSGSGLSRSSKSRRS
;
A
#
# COMPACT_ATOMS: atom_id res chain seq x y z
N MET A 1 32.63 4.99 -2.78
CA MET A 1 32.10 5.65 -1.55
C MET A 1 31.12 4.69 -0.87
N LYS A 2 31.36 4.26 0.37
CA LYS A 2 30.43 3.38 1.10
C LYS A 2 29.21 4.20 1.50
N GLN A 3 28.03 3.88 0.93
CA GLN A 3 26.77 4.41 1.39
C GLN A 3 26.59 4.04 2.88
N ARG A 4 26.54 5.07 3.74
CA ARG A 4 26.20 4.91 5.14
C ARG A 4 24.74 4.45 5.21
N SER A 5 24.51 3.21 5.57
CA SER A 5 23.17 2.72 5.89
C SER A 5 22.59 3.57 7.02
N VAL A 6 21.54 4.31 6.73
CA VAL A 6 20.81 5.10 7.74
C VAL A 6 20.11 4.12 8.69
N PRO A 7 20.23 4.27 10.01
CA PRO A 7 19.55 3.40 10.96
C PRO A 7 18.03 3.39 10.66
N ARG A 8 17.43 2.21 10.58
CA ARG A 8 15.99 2.01 10.29
C ARG A 8 15.06 2.85 11.18
N SER A 9 15.49 3.21 12.37
CA SER A 9 14.75 4.05 13.33
C SER A 9 14.54 5.50 12.89
N LYS A 10 15.28 6.01 11.89
CA LYS A 10 15.15 7.37 11.36
C LYS A 10 14.43 7.44 10.01
N ALA A 11 14.16 6.32 9.36
CA ALA A 11 13.45 6.28 8.09
C ALA A 11 11.94 6.46 8.32
N PHE A 12 11.30 7.31 7.52
CA PHE A 12 9.85 7.44 7.45
C PHE A 12 9.43 7.03 6.03
N ARG A 13 8.65 5.96 5.94
CA ARG A 13 8.31 5.30 4.69
C ARG A 13 6.88 5.62 4.29
N ILE A 14 6.69 6.08 3.08
CA ILE A 14 5.40 6.46 2.50
C ILE A 14 5.09 5.48 1.38
N GLY A 15 4.02 4.69 1.52
CA GLY A 15 3.51 3.89 0.43
C GLY A 15 2.66 4.72 -0.51
N VAL A 16 2.69 4.44 -1.79
CA VAL A 16 1.74 5.01 -2.75
C VAL A 16 0.98 3.90 -3.46
N THR A 17 -0.28 4.15 -3.74
CA THR A 17 -1.12 3.35 -4.62
C THR A 17 -2.08 4.27 -5.36
N GLY A 18 -2.50 3.88 -6.54
CA GLY A 18 -3.46 4.68 -7.27
C GLY A 18 -3.76 4.17 -8.67
N HIS A 19 -4.55 4.95 -9.38
CA HIS A 19 -5.02 4.57 -10.70
C HIS A 19 -3.95 4.69 -11.78
N ARG A 20 -4.04 3.76 -12.73
CA ARG A 20 -3.37 3.83 -14.02
C ARG A 20 -4.04 4.89 -14.91
N PRO A 21 -3.45 5.25 -16.08
CA PRO A 21 -3.96 6.31 -16.96
C PRO A 21 -5.42 6.15 -17.39
N ASN A 22 -5.93 4.92 -17.48
CA ASN A 22 -7.33 4.63 -17.83
C ASN A 22 -8.37 5.15 -16.81
N ARG A 23 -7.96 5.44 -15.58
CA ARG A 23 -8.79 6.05 -14.50
C ARG A 23 -8.13 7.30 -13.88
N LEU A 24 -6.96 7.67 -14.34
CA LEU A 24 -6.27 8.91 -14.05
C LEU A 24 -5.81 9.55 -15.36
N PRO A 25 -6.72 10.21 -16.11
CA PRO A 25 -6.38 10.86 -17.38
C PRO A 25 -5.30 11.94 -17.22
N GLN A 26 -4.51 12.10 -18.27
CA GLN A 26 -3.33 12.99 -18.26
C GLN A 26 -3.66 14.46 -17.95
N GLU A 27 -4.87 14.92 -18.32
CA GLU A 27 -5.35 16.27 -17.99
C GLU A 27 -5.42 16.56 -16.48
N HIS A 28 -5.45 15.50 -15.65
CA HIS A 28 -5.47 15.64 -14.18
C HIS A 28 -4.08 15.58 -13.53
N TYR A 29 -3.04 15.23 -14.29
CA TYR A 29 -1.70 14.99 -13.76
C TYR A 29 -1.13 16.21 -13.03
N GLU A 30 -1.24 17.39 -13.61
CA GLU A 30 -0.69 18.61 -13.02
C GLU A 30 -1.39 18.98 -11.70
N ARG A 31 -2.70 18.77 -11.62
CA ARG A 31 -3.45 18.97 -10.38
C ARG A 31 -3.05 17.95 -9.30
N VAL A 32 -2.98 16.67 -9.67
CA VAL A 32 -2.58 15.58 -8.76
C VAL A 32 -1.14 15.78 -8.30
N ARG A 33 -0.24 16.16 -9.19
CA ARG A 33 1.17 16.47 -8.88
C ARG A 33 1.30 17.56 -7.82
N ARG A 34 0.55 18.67 -7.97
CA ARG A 34 0.51 19.75 -6.96
C ARG A 34 -0.04 19.26 -5.62
N GLN A 35 -1.07 18.42 -5.62
CA GLN A 35 -1.64 17.86 -4.39
C GLN A 35 -0.68 16.88 -3.72
N LEU A 36 -0.01 16.02 -4.48
CA LEU A 36 1.06 15.15 -3.98
C LEU A 36 2.17 15.96 -3.30
N SER A 37 2.69 17.00 -3.97
CA SER A 37 3.74 17.84 -3.41
C SER A 37 3.32 18.50 -2.08
N ARG A 38 2.09 19.04 -2.01
CA ARG A 38 1.54 19.61 -0.76
C ARG A 38 1.38 18.56 0.34
N THR A 39 0.93 17.36 -0.02
CA THR A 39 0.77 16.25 0.90
C THR A 39 2.13 15.81 1.45
N MET A 40 3.12 15.65 0.60
CA MET A 40 4.49 15.30 1.00
C MET A 40 5.11 16.37 1.90
N ALA A 41 4.95 17.64 1.57
CA ALA A 41 5.39 18.74 2.44
C ALA A 41 4.68 18.73 3.81
N THR A 42 3.41 18.34 3.86
CA THR A 42 2.66 18.22 5.13
C THR A 42 3.16 17.04 5.95
N ILE A 43 3.45 15.90 5.33
CA ILE A 43 4.05 14.72 6.00
C ILE A 43 5.42 15.09 6.60
N VAL A 44 6.26 15.82 5.86
CA VAL A 44 7.57 16.29 6.34
C VAL A 44 7.41 17.18 7.58
N ARG A 45 6.50 18.16 7.53
CA ARG A 45 6.25 19.04 8.68
C ARG A 45 5.76 18.30 9.92
N ALA A 46 4.96 17.25 9.73
CA ALA A 46 4.44 16.44 10.83
C ALA A 46 5.48 15.47 11.42
N ASN A 47 6.56 15.17 10.69
CA ASN A 47 7.57 14.18 11.08
C ASN A 47 9.00 14.72 10.88
N PRO A 48 9.40 15.83 11.51
CA PRO A 48 10.66 16.49 11.21
C PRO A 48 11.89 15.62 11.52
N GLY A 49 12.99 15.86 10.82
CA GLY A 49 14.29 15.19 11.07
C GLY A 49 14.35 13.72 10.66
N ARG A 50 13.42 13.27 9.81
CA ARG A 50 13.41 11.92 9.25
C ARG A 50 14.03 11.88 7.86
N HIS A 51 14.45 10.69 7.46
CA HIS A 51 14.75 10.38 6.07
C HIS A 51 13.50 9.79 5.43
N TYR A 52 13.04 10.40 4.33
CA TYR A 52 11.81 10.00 3.67
C TYR A 52 12.12 9.06 2.52
N THR A 53 11.34 7.99 2.43
CA THR A 53 11.40 7.03 1.33
C THR A 53 9.99 6.80 0.79
N LEU A 54 9.81 6.98 -0.51
CA LEU A 54 8.58 6.58 -1.19
C LEU A 54 8.71 5.13 -1.63
N LEU A 55 7.75 4.29 -1.23
CA LEU A 55 7.57 2.92 -1.71
C LEU A 55 6.52 2.93 -2.81
N THR A 56 6.86 2.38 -3.97
CA THR A 56 6.01 2.46 -5.17
C THR A 56 6.19 1.24 -6.07
N GLY A 57 5.10 0.81 -6.72
CA GLY A 57 5.13 -0.23 -7.75
C GLY A 57 5.65 0.23 -9.11
N LEU A 58 5.88 1.53 -9.30
CA LEU A 58 6.28 2.16 -10.57
C LEU A 58 5.33 1.88 -11.75
N ALA A 59 4.07 1.51 -11.48
CA ALA A 59 3.07 1.41 -12.52
C ALA A 59 2.77 2.78 -13.15
N GLU A 60 2.35 2.78 -14.41
CA GLU A 60 1.94 4.02 -15.08
C GLU A 60 0.85 4.77 -14.30
N GLY A 61 0.87 6.10 -14.37
CA GLY A 61 -0.11 6.96 -13.71
C GLY A 61 0.31 7.37 -12.31
N ALA A 62 -0.48 7.02 -11.29
CA ALA A 62 -0.33 7.52 -9.92
C ALA A 62 1.03 7.22 -9.29
N ASP A 63 1.55 6.02 -9.47
CA ASP A 63 2.80 5.56 -8.88
C ASP A 63 3.98 6.39 -9.41
N ARG A 64 4.06 6.57 -10.73
CA ARG A 64 5.15 7.36 -11.35
C ARG A 64 5.03 8.85 -11.05
N LEU A 65 3.80 9.40 -11.06
CA LEU A 65 3.59 10.80 -10.63
C LEU A 65 4.11 11.02 -9.20
N ALA A 66 3.81 10.10 -8.30
CA ALA A 66 4.30 10.20 -6.92
C ALA A 66 5.83 10.03 -6.84
N ALA A 67 6.42 9.14 -7.64
CA ALA A 67 7.87 8.94 -7.71
C ALA A 67 8.59 10.21 -8.17
N PHE A 68 8.14 10.84 -9.25
CA PHE A 68 8.73 12.12 -9.73
C PHE A 68 8.60 13.24 -8.69
N VAL A 69 7.45 13.33 -8.00
CA VAL A 69 7.27 14.33 -6.94
C VAL A 69 8.20 14.05 -5.76
N ALA A 70 8.36 12.80 -5.36
CA ALA A 70 9.25 12.40 -4.28
C ALA A 70 10.72 12.73 -4.59
N LEU A 71 11.17 12.44 -5.80
CA LEU A 71 12.52 12.83 -6.26
C LEU A 71 12.70 14.35 -6.23
N GLY A 72 11.69 15.11 -6.66
CA GLY A 72 11.70 16.59 -6.57
C GLY A 72 11.79 17.12 -5.14
N HIS A 73 11.33 16.36 -4.15
CA HIS A 73 11.49 16.61 -2.72
C HIS A 73 12.76 16.00 -2.12
N GLN A 74 13.64 15.43 -2.93
CA GLN A 74 14.89 14.76 -2.53
C GLN A 74 14.64 13.54 -1.61
N TRP A 75 13.52 12.86 -1.77
CA TRP A 75 13.24 11.61 -1.10
C TRP A 75 13.91 10.44 -1.81
N SER A 76 14.24 9.40 -1.07
CA SER A 76 14.66 8.14 -1.67
C SER A 76 13.46 7.41 -2.28
N LEU A 77 13.69 6.66 -3.36
CA LEU A 77 12.71 5.74 -3.91
C LEU A 77 13.07 4.31 -3.51
N HIS A 78 12.04 3.53 -3.19
CA HIS A 78 12.07 2.09 -3.05
C HIS A 78 11.05 1.50 -4.02
N ALA A 79 11.53 0.91 -5.10
CA ALA A 79 10.70 0.25 -6.09
C ALA A 79 10.36 -1.17 -5.64
N VAL A 80 9.06 -1.51 -5.65
CA VAL A 80 8.56 -2.86 -5.36
C VAL A 80 7.83 -3.36 -6.59
N LEU A 81 8.48 -4.16 -7.40
CA LEU A 81 7.96 -4.58 -8.70
C LEU A 81 7.02 -5.78 -8.55
N ALA A 82 5.95 -5.80 -9.35
CA ALA A 82 5.02 -6.92 -9.41
C ALA A 82 5.63 -8.14 -10.13
N PHE A 83 6.54 -7.90 -11.07
CA PHE A 83 7.18 -8.88 -11.93
C PHE A 83 8.65 -8.51 -12.14
N HIS A 84 9.42 -9.43 -12.75
CA HIS A 84 10.72 -9.09 -13.28
C HIS A 84 10.60 -7.92 -14.28
N ARG A 85 11.55 -6.98 -14.23
CA ARG A 85 11.50 -5.71 -15.00
C ARG A 85 11.19 -5.89 -16.48
N THR A 86 11.79 -6.89 -17.14
CA THR A 86 11.57 -7.14 -18.57
C THR A 86 10.10 -7.50 -18.86
N ARG A 87 9.48 -8.29 -17.99
CA ARG A 87 8.06 -8.64 -18.12
C ARG A 87 7.16 -7.45 -17.80
N PHE A 88 7.57 -6.63 -16.80
CA PHE A 88 6.75 -5.48 -16.42
C PHE A 88 6.73 -4.40 -17.51
N GLU A 89 7.81 -4.27 -18.29
CA GLU A 89 7.88 -3.38 -19.44
C GLU A 89 6.84 -3.70 -20.54
N GLU A 90 6.45 -4.96 -20.67
CA GLU A 90 5.41 -5.37 -21.64
C GLU A 90 4.01 -4.85 -21.30
N ASP A 91 3.76 -4.42 -20.06
CA ASP A 91 2.50 -3.83 -19.61
C ASP A 91 2.38 -2.33 -19.94
N PHE A 92 3.43 -1.68 -20.46
CA PHE A 92 3.48 -0.24 -20.67
C PHE A 92 3.01 0.15 -22.07
N SER A 93 2.51 1.37 -22.18
CA SER A 93 1.81 1.84 -23.36
C SER A 93 2.70 2.06 -24.60
N ASP A 94 3.96 2.45 -24.38
CA ASP A 94 4.90 2.82 -25.44
C ASP A 94 6.36 2.92 -24.94
N ASP A 95 7.29 3.16 -25.86
CA ASP A 95 8.72 3.30 -25.56
C ASP A 95 9.03 4.47 -24.61
N TYR A 96 8.24 5.53 -24.65
CA TYR A 96 8.40 6.66 -23.74
C TYR A 96 8.11 6.23 -22.31
N SER A 97 7.02 5.51 -22.12
CA SER A 97 6.62 4.94 -20.83
C SER A 97 7.65 3.94 -20.30
N ILE A 98 8.23 3.10 -21.17
CA ILE A 98 9.35 2.21 -20.82
C ILE A 98 10.57 3.05 -20.38
N GLY A 99 10.89 4.12 -21.09
CA GLY A 99 11.98 5.01 -20.74
C GLY A 99 11.81 5.67 -19.38
N GLU A 100 10.60 6.16 -19.04
CA GLU A 100 10.27 6.70 -17.71
C GLU A 100 10.46 5.65 -16.61
N PHE A 101 9.97 4.42 -16.83
CA PHE A 101 10.11 3.33 -15.88
C PHE A 101 11.59 3.05 -15.58
N ARG A 102 12.39 2.87 -16.63
CA ARG A 102 13.83 2.60 -16.50
C ARG A 102 14.55 3.72 -15.75
N ALA A 103 14.24 4.99 -16.07
CA ALA A 103 14.82 6.13 -15.37
C ALA A 103 14.46 6.17 -13.88
N LEU A 104 13.19 5.88 -13.52
CA LEU A 104 12.76 5.81 -12.14
C LEU A 104 13.37 4.61 -11.40
N LEU A 105 13.53 3.47 -12.08
CA LEU A 105 14.17 2.29 -11.54
C LEU A 105 15.65 2.55 -11.24
N GLU A 106 16.36 3.22 -12.14
CA GLU A 106 17.76 3.63 -11.94
C GLU A 106 17.90 4.64 -10.79
N ALA A 107 16.95 5.56 -10.65
CA ALA A 107 16.91 6.54 -9.57
C ALA A 107 16.52 5.93 -8.20
N SER A 108 16.04 4.68 -8.18
CA SER A 108 15.64 4.02 -6.94
C SER A 108 16.84 3.59 -6.13
N SER A 109 16.82 3.91 -4.82
CA SER A 109 17.87 3.52 -3.87
C SER A 109 17.76 2.05 -3.43
N GLU A 110 16.58 1.46 -3.60
CA GLU A 110 16.26 0.08 -3.26
C GLU A 110 15.26 -0.46 -4.29
N VAL A 111 15.45 -1.69 -4.75
CA VAL A 111 14.57 -2.36 -5.71
C VAL A 111 14.27 -3.76 -5.21
N GLU A 112 13.01 -4.06 -4.97
CA GLU A 112 12.50 -5.42 -4.76
C GLU A 112 11.91 -5.91 -6.08
N GLU A 113 12.57 -6.90 -6.67
CA GLU A 113 12.19 -7.45 -7.97
C GLU A 113 12.06 -8.97 -7.85
N PRO A 114 10.91 -9.56 -8.18
CA PRO A 114 10.75 -11.00 -8.13
C PRO A 114 11.40 -11.68 -9.36
N ASP A 115 11.91 -12.89 -9.18
CA ASP A 115 12.48 -13.72 -10.27
C ASP A 115 11.43 -14.21 -11.28
N ARG A 116 10.18 -13.78 -11.15
CA ARG A 116 9.08 -14.22 -12.01
C ARG A 116 9.15 -13.55 -13.36
N THR A 117 9.33 -14.37 -14.38
CA THR A 117 9.48 -13.90 -15.76
C THR A 117 8.14 -13.70 -16.46
N TRP A 118 7.06 -14.36 -16.03
CA TRP A 118 5.78 -14.23 -16.71
C TRP A 118 4.58 -14.69 -15.91
N HIS A 119 3.43 -13.99 -16.09
CA HIS A 119 2.15 -14.41 -15.54
C HIS A 119 0.97 -13.71 -16.23
N GLU A 120 -0.03 -14.48 -16.68
CA GLU A 120 -1.31 -13.97 -17.18
C GLU A 120 -2.44 -14.21 -16.17
N GLY A 121 -3.52 -13.49 -16.34
CA GLY A 121 -4.75 -13.71 -15.59
C GLY A 121 -4.56 -13.63 -14.06
N LYS A 122 -4.90 -14.70 -13.34
CA LYS A 122 -4.85 -14.73 -11.86
C LYS A 122 -3.46 -14.46 -11.29
N GLU A 123 -2.42 -14.88 -11.98
CA GLU A 123 -1.03 -14.68 -11.52
C GLU A 123 -0.60 -13.22 -11.63
N ALA A 124 -1.11 -12.49 -12.64
CA ALA A 124 -0.91 -11.05 -12.72
C ALA A 124 -1.59 -10.32 -11.56
N GLU A 125 -2.83 -10.71 -11.22
CA GLU A 125 -3.54 -10.16 -10.05
C GLU A 125 -2.79 -10.44 -8.75
N GLU A 126 -2.21 -11.63 -8.59
CA GLU A 126 -1.40 -12.01 -7.43
C GLU A 126 -0.11 -11.19 -7.33
N GLY A 127 0.56 -10.92 -8.46
CA GLY A 127 1.74 -10.05 -8.52
C GLY A 127 1.43 -8.65 -8.00
N TYR A 128 0.38 -8.02 -8.49
CA TYR A 128 -0.04 -6.69 -8.02
C TYR A 128 -0.51 -6.70 -6.55
N ALA A 129 -1.20 -7.75 -6.11
CA ALA A 129 -1.59 -7.92 -4.71
C ALA A 129 -0.37 -8.07 -3.78
N ALA A 130 0.68 -8.77 -4.24
CA ALA A 130 1.94 -8.91 -3.51
C ALA A 130 2.63 -7.55 -3.30
N VAL A 131 2.68 -6.70 -4.33
CA VAL A 131 3.15 -5.30 -4.20
C VAL A 131 2.38 -4.56 -3.12
N GLY A 132 1.04 -4.58 -3.18
CA GLY A 132 0.19 -3.94 -2.17
C GLY A 132 0.51 -4.42 -0.75
N THR A 133 0.65 -5.73 -0.57
CA THR A 133 1.01 -6.34 0.72
C THR A 133 2.37 -5.86 1.21
N GLN A 134 3.36 -5.80 0.34
CA GLN A 134 4.72 -5.37 0.70
C GLN A 134 4.76 -3.87 1.05
N LEU A 135 4.05 -3.03 0.29
CA LEU A 135 3.90 -1.61 0.62
C LEU A 135 3.33 -1.44 2.03
N LEU A 136 2.24 -2.14 2.35
CA LEU A 136 1.56 -2.03 3.65
C LEU A 136 2.39 -2.57 4.82
N ARG A 137 3.21 -3.59 4.61
CA ARG A 137 4.14 -4.11 5.63
C ARG A 137 5.24 -3.13 6.00
N SER A 138 5.58 -2.24 5.07
CA SER A 138 6.78 -1.42 5.15
C SER A 138 6.50 0.07 5.34
N CYS A 139 5.29 0.57 5.05
CA CYS A 139 5.00 2.00 5.13
C CYS A 139 4.43 2.45 6.48
N ASN A 140 4.70 3.71 6.83
CA ASN A 140 4.14 4.39 7.99
C ASN A 140 2.81 5.10 7.66
N ILE A 141 2.60 5.43 6.39
CA ILE A 141 1.42 6.11 5.86
C ILE A 141 1.27 5.72 4.39
N LEU A 142 0.03 5.58 3.94
CA LEU A 142 -0.31 5.34 2.55
C LEU A 142 -0.88 6.60 1.91
N VAL A 143 -0.38 6.98 0.75
CA VAL A 143 -0.98 8.00 -0.12
C VAL A 143 -1.72 7.29 -1.24
N ALA A 144 -3.02 7.55 -1.37
CA ALA A 144 -3.87 6.90 -2.35
C ALA A 144 -4.41 7.90 -3.37
N ILE A 145 -4.16 7.68 -4.66
CA ILE A 145 -4.71 8.47 -5.77
C ILE A 145 -5.86 7.68 -6.40
N TRP A 146 -7.09 7.98 -6.01
CA TRP A 146 -8.25 7.15 -6.33
C TRP A 146 -9.48 8.01 -6.62
N ASP A 147 -10.35 7.56 -7.52
CA ASP A 147 -11.56 8.28 -7.96
C ASP A 147 -12.79 8.10 -7.06
N GLY A 148 -12.66 7.27 -6.02
CA GLY A 148 -13.77 6.98 -5.10
C GLY A 148 -14.66 5.81 -5.52
N GLU A 149 -14.45 5.25 -6.72
CA GLU A 149 -15.28 4.18 -7.27
C GLU A 149 -14.79 2.79 -6.85
N PRO A 150 -15.65 1.78 -6.85
CA PRO A 150 -15.28 0.41 -6.52
C PRO A 150 -14.16 -0.17 -7.39
N SER A 151 -13.51 -1.23 -6.88
CA SER A 151 -12.52 -2.00 -7.64
C SER A 151 -13.16 -2.65 -8.87
N ARG A 152 -12.38 -2.76 -9.95
CA ARG A 152 -12.77 -3.49 -11.18
C ARG A 152 -12.03 -4.83 -11.32
N GLY A 153 -11.23 -5.24 -10.32
CA GLY A 153 -10.45 -6.47 -10.29
C GLY A 153 -9.73 -6.64 -8.97
N LYS A 154 -9.06 -7.77 -8.77
CA LYS A 154 -8.27 -8.06 -7.58
C LYS A 154 -6.90 -7.37 -7.64
N GLY A 155 -6.32 -7.08 -6.47
CA GLY A 155 -5.00 -6.44 -6.36
C GLY A 155 -4.99 -4.94 -6.70
N GLY A 156 -6.15 -4.33 -6.87
CA GLY A 156 -6.27 -2.90 -7.21
C GLY A 156 -6.14 -1.98 -6.00
N SER A 157 -5.99 -0.68 -6.29
CA SER A 157 -5.80 0.36 -5.27
C SER A 157 -6.88 0.36 -4.18
N VAL A 158 -8.11 -0.02 -4.50
CA VAL A 158 -9.22 -0.07 -3.53
C VAL A 158 -8.97 -1.09 -2.44
N GLU A 159 -8.51 -2.28 -2.80
CA GLU A 159 -8.19 -3.35 -1.84
C GLU A 159 -7.02 -2.94 -0.95
N ILE A 160 -5.98 -2.33 -1.52
CA ILE A 160 -4.83 -1.82 -0.76
C ILE A 160 -5.28 -0.74 0.24
N ILE A 161 -6.18 0.17 -0.16
CA ILE A 161 -6.75 1.21 0.71
C ILE A 161 -7.55 0.57 1.85
N GLN A 162 -8.39 -0.42 1.57
CA GLN A 162 -9.20 -1.12 2.57
C GLN A 162 -8.29 -1.87 3.56
N GLN A 163 -7.29 -2.61 3.08
CA GLN A 163 -6.33 -3.31 3.92
C GLN A 163 -5.51 -2.34 4.80
N ALA A 164 -5.07 -1.19 4.25
CA ALA A 164 -4.39 -0.17 5.02
C ALA A 164 -5.25 0.32 6.19
N ARG A 165 -6.51 0.64 5.92
CA ARG A 165 -7.47 1.13 6.93
C ARG A 165 -7.79 0.06 7.99
N ALA A 166 -7.95 -1.20 7.58
CA ALA A 166 -8.16 -2.33 8.47
C ALA A 166 -6.94 -2.59 9.38
N ASN A 167 -5.73 -2.39 8.87
CA ASN A 167 -4.48 -2.52 9.61
C ASN A 167 -4.10 -1.27 10.43
N GLY A 168 -4.94 -0.24 10.45
CA GLY A 168 -4.68 1.00 11.18
C GLY A 168 -3.58 1.88 10.57
N ILE A 169 -3.19 1.62 9.31
CA ILE A 169 -2.23 2.47 8.58
C ILE A 169 -2.98 3.73 8.14
N PRO A 170 -2.48 4.94 8.48
CA PRO A 170 -3.08 6.18 8.03
C PRO A 170 -3.11 6.26 6.49
N VAL A 171 -4.25 6.66 5.92
CA VAL A 171 -4.40 6.82 4.47
C VAL A 171 -4.73 8.26 4.14
N VAL A 172 -3.90 8.91 3.32
CA VAL A 172 -4.22 10.22 2.72
C VAL A 172 -4.74 10.00 1.32
N TRP A 173 -5.98 10.40 1.09
CA TRP A 173 -6.64 10.26 -0.19
C TRP A 173 -6.57 11.55 -1.01
N ILE A 174 -6.07 11.43 -2.22
CA ILE A 174 -6.10 12.43 -3.28
C ILE A 174 -7.08 11.93 -4.34
N HIS A 175 -8.09 12.74 -4.66
CA HIS A 175 -9.07 12.32 -5.68
C HIS A 175 -8.46 12.38 -7.09
N ALA A 176 -8.55 11.28 -7.83
CA ALA A 176 -7.92 11.15 -9.15
C ALA A 176 -8.44 12.18 -10.16
N SER A 177 -9.76 12.45 -10.19
CA SER A 177 -10.39 13.31 -11.21
C SER A 177 -11.02 14.61 -10.68
N LYS A 178 -11.54 14.62 -9.44
CA LYS A 178 -12.24 15.81 -8.90
C LYS A 178 -11.29 16.79 -8.23
N THR A 179 -11.63 18.08 -8.32
CA THR A 179 -10.93 19.15 -7.62
C THR A 179 -11.43 19.22 -6.17
N GLN A 180 -10.76 18.51 -5.28
CA GLN A 180 -10.99 18.55 -3.83
C GLN A 180 -9.66 18.45 -3.09
N SER A 181 -9.61 19.00 -1.87
CA SER A 181 -8.40 18.90 -1.07
C SER A 181 -8.10 17.46 -0.65
N PRO A 182 -6.81 17.06 -0.57
CA PRO A 182 -6.42 15.80 0.03
C PRO A 182 -6.99 15.67 1.44
N ARG A 183 -7.45 14.48 1.81
CA ARG A 183 -8.00 14.22 3.14
C ARG A 183 -7.55 12.87 3.69
N GLN A 184 -7.44 12.77 4.99
CA GLN A 184 -7.23 11.50 5.65
C GLN A 184 -8.52 10.68 5.66
N LEU A 185 -8.45 9.42 5.25
CA LEU A 185 -9.56 8.49 5.38
C LEU A 185 -9.62 7.97 6.83
N PRO A 186 -10.84 7.79 7.39
CA PRO A 186 -10.98 7.21 8.71
C PRO A 186 -10.46 5.77 8.73
N ALA A 187 -9.82 5.35 9.83
CA ALA A 187 -9.52 3.94 10.05
C ALA A 187 -10.82 3.11 10.06
N GLU A 188 -10.77 1.90 9.58
CA GLU A 188 -11.87 0.97 9.80
C GLU A 188 -11.84 0.51 11.26
N LYS A 189 -13.03 0.52 11.91
CA LYS A 189 -13.13 -0.08 13.23
C LYS A 189 -12.82 -1.58 13.09
N PRO A 190 -11.89 -2.14 13.88
CA PRO A 190 -11.66 -3.58 13.85
C PRO A 190 -13.00 -4.28 14.09
N LEU A 191 -13.33 -5.24 13.23
CA LEU A 191 -14.46 -6.13 13.48
C LEU A 191 -14.27 -6.68 14.89
N ARG A 192 -15.17 -6.33 15.80
CA ARG A 192 -15.16 -6.90 17.15
C ARG A 192 -15.26 -8.40 16.97
N SER A 193 -14.20 -9.12 17.30
CA SER A 193 -14.26 -10.58 17.41
C SER A 193 -15.47 -10.90 18.29
N PRO A 194 -16.36 -11.81 17.87
CA PRO A 194 -17.45 -12.24 18.73
C PRO A 194 -16.84 -12.71 20.04
N ARG A 195 -17.22 -12.06 21.16
CA ARG A 195 -16.83 -12.52 22.50
C ARG A 195 -17.16 -14.00 22.57
N ALA A 196 -16.15 -14.83 22.73
CA ALA A 196 -16.34 -16.22 23.09
C ALA A 196 -17.19 -16.23 24.38
N THR A 197 -18.44 -16.60 24.24
CA THR A 197 -19.33 -16.84 25.39
C THR A 197 -18.78 -18.07 26.07
N VAL A 198 -18.00 -17.86 27.12
CA VAL A 198 -17.61 -18.93 28.03
C VAL A 198 -18.91 -19.39 28.69
N ALA A 199 -19.48 -20.49 28.18
CA ALA A 199 -20.55 -21.19 28.85
C ALA A 199 -19.99 -21.75 30.15
N SER A 200 -20.29 -21.07 31.24
CA SER A 200 -20.07 -21.59 32.59
C SER A 200 -20.97 -22.84 32.76
N ARG A 201 -20.35 -24.02 32.63
CA ARG A 201 -20.96 -25.26 33.14
C ARG A 201 -20.88 -25.18 34.65
N SER A 202 -21.98 -24.75 35.27
CA SER A 202 -22.25 -24.93 36.66
C SER A 202 -22.44 -26.43 36.92
N GLY A 203 -21.50 -27.02 37.61
CA GLY A 203 -21.66 -28.35 38.19
C GLY A 203 -22.60 -28.29 39.37
N SER A 204 -23.57 -29.15 39.35
CA SER A 204 -24.33 -29.59 40.51
C SER A 204 -24.67 -31.05 40.23
N GLY A 205 -24.53 -31.98 41.09
CA GLY A 205 -24.29 -32.09 42.48
C GLY A 205 -24.28 -33.60 42.79
N LEU A 206 -23.38 -33.97 43.64
CA LEU A 206 -23.32 -35.30 44.23
C LEU A 206 -24.68 -35.69 44.87
N SER A 207 -25.16 -36.88 44.60
CA SER A 207 -26.03 -37.60 45.54
C SER A 207 -25.49 -39.00 45.74
N ARG A 208 -24.94 -39.21 46.92
CA ARG A 208 -24.68 -40.53 47.53
C ARG A 208 -26.01 -41.14 47.99
N SER A 209 -26.25 -42.33 47.62
CA SER A 209 -27.18 -43.20 48.43
C SER A 209 -26.60 -44.60 48.54
N SER A 210 -26.23 -44.91 49.74
CA SER A 210 -25.86 -46.21 50.24
C SER A 210 -27.14 -47.02 50.57
N LYS A 211 -27.10 -48.31 50.29
CA LYS A 211 -27.75 -49.43 51.10
C LYS A 211 -27.50 -50.70 50.31
N SER A 212 -26.65 -51.60 50.78
CA SER A 212 -26.83 -52.55 51.85
C SER A 212 -27.78 -53.75 51.53
N ARG A 213 -27.12 -54.88 51.58
CA ARG A 213 -27.60 -56.22 52.03
C ARG A 213 -28.03 -57.24 51.00
N ARG A 214 -27.26 -58.36 51.05
CA ARG A 214 -27.61 -59.77 51.31
C ARG A 214 -28.35 -60.50 50.19
N SER A 215 -27.81 -61.56 49.76
CA SER A 215 -27.64 -62.93 50.18
C SER A 215 -26.64 -63.63 49.27
#